data_5448ebc59840b1004388623135de2602
#
_entry.id   5448ebc59840b1004388623135de2602
#
_cell.length_a   1.000
_cell.length_b   1.000
_cell.length_c   1.000
_cell.angle_alpha   90.00
_cell.angle_beta   90.00
_cell.angle_gamma   90.00
#
_symmetry.space_group_name_H-M   'P 1'
#
loop_
_entity.id
_entity.type
_entity.pdbx_description
1 polymer ?
#
loop_
_entity_poly.entity_id
_entity_poly.type
_entity_poly.pdbx_seq_one_letter_code
_entity_poly.pdbx_strand_id
1 'polypeptide(L)'
;LAIKESKDRLTIEKEILKEIIDRYCKEIVGSFNKSSYRFAKRITTFGFARLLNAARVKGFKSIFSRQLDLQDQIHVVGEPEQLRKLAKIGTIVLVPTHFSNLDSILIGWVIQFLGLPPFIYGAGLNLFNIKILAYFMNSLGAYKLDRRKKNPIYLETLKEYSKRALEWGCHSLFFPGGTRSRSGQIENSLKLGLLGTAIEAQRSLISDHGKQAKPIFIVPVVINYQFT
;
A
#
# COMPACT_ATOMS: atom_id res chain seq x y z
N LEU A 1 -44.41 14.61 21.71
CA LEU A 1 -44.29 13.20 21.33
C LEU A 1 -43.47 13.05 20.06
N ALA A 2 -43.84 13.68 18.92
CA ALA A 2 -43.12 13.55 17.64
C ALA A 2 -41.63 13.91 17.69
N ILE A 3 -41.24 14.93 18.46
CA ILE A 3 -39.82 15.37 18.60
C ILE A 3 -39.02 14.33 19.41
N LYS A 4 -39.62 13.66 20.39
CA LYS A 4 -38.99 12.61 21.18
C LYS A 4 -38.79 11.36 20.33
N GLU A 5 -39.83 10.95 19.59
CA GLU A 5 -39.76 9.84 18.65
C GLU A 5 -38.72 10.03 17.54
N SER A 6 -38.61 11.26 16.99
CA SER A 6 -37.58 11.56 15.99
C SER A 6 -36.18 11.52 16.57
N LYS A 7 -35.95 11.95 17.83
CA LYS A 7 -34.64 11.86 18.50
C LYS A 7 -34.26 10.41 18.80
N ASP A 8 -35.20 9.61 19.28
CA ASP A 8 -34.96 8.19 19.57
C ASP A 8 -34.60 7.43 18.27
N ARG A 9 -35.32 7.71 17.18
CA ARG A 9 -35.02 7.15 15.87
C ARG A 9 -33.63 7.54 15.38
N LEU A 10 -33.23 8.81 15.49
CA LEU A 10 -31.92 9.30 15.08
C LEU A 10 -30.78 8.67 15.88
N THR A 11 -31.04 8.36 17.15
CA THR A 11 -30.07 7.68 18.02
C THR A 11 -29.88 6.24 17.59
N ILE A 12 -30.96 5.51 17.30
CA ILE A 12 -30.91 4.13 16.81
C ILE A 12 -30.17 4.06 15.44
N GLU A 13 -30.49 4.98 14.53
CA GLU A 13 -29.80 5.05 13.22
C GLU A 13 -28.29 5.28 13.36
N LYS A 14 -27.87 6.14 14.30
CA LYS A 14 -26.45 6.37 14.60
C LYS A 14 -25.76 5.14 15.19
N GLU A 15 -26.42 4.41 16.08
CA GLU A 15 -25.87 3.18 16.66
C GLU A 15 -25.68 2.10 15.58
N ILE A 16 -26.69 1.88 14.74
CA ILE A 16 -26.59 0.95 13.61
C ILE A 16 -25.46 1.34 12.66
N LEU A 17 -25.38 2.61 12.30
CA LEU A 17 -24.32 3.12 11.43
C LEU A 17 -22.94 2.88 12.04
N LYS A 18 -22.78 3.12 13.34
CA LYS A 18 -21.54 2.86 14.08
C LYS A 18 -21.16 1.38 14.02
N GLU A 19 -22.09 0.47 14.27
CA GLU A 19 -21.84 -0.96 14.17
C GLU A 19 -21.41 -1.40 12.76
N ILE A 20 -22.03 -0.83 11.71
CA ILE A 20 -21.65 -1.09 10.32
C ILE A 20 -20.23 -0.60 10.05
N ILE A 21 -19.90 0.61 10.48
CA ILE A 21 -18.55 1.19 10.32
C ILE A 21 -17.52 0.36 11.08
N ASP A 22 -17.79 -0.01 12.33
CA ASP A 22 -16.88 -0.84 13.14
C ASP A 22 -16.61 -2.19 12.49
N ARG A 23 -17.64 -2.79 11.89
CA ARG A 23 -17.49 -4.02 11.10
C ARG A 23 -16.58 -3.80 9.89
N TYR A 24 -16.79 -2.74 9.12
CA TYR A 24 -15.96 -2.43 7.96
C TYR A 24 -14.52 -2.08 8.37
N CYS A 25 -14.31 -1.39 9.47
CA CYS A 25 -12.98 -1.15 10.02
C CYS A 25 -12.25 -2.46 10.31
N LYS A 26 -12.90 -3.42 10.97
CA LYS A 26 -12.33 -4.76 11.24
C LYS A 26 -12.03 -5.55 9.96
N GLU A 27 -12.85 -5.38 8.92
CA GLU A 27 -12.60 -6.00 7.62
C GLU A 27 -11.42 -5.37 6.87
N ILE A 28 -11.24 -4.05 6.96
CA ILE A 28 -10.21 -3.29 6.24
C ILE A 28 -8.86 -3.40 6.92
N VAL A 29 -8.82 -3.31 8.24
CA VAL A 29 -7.58 -3.27 9.00
C VAL A 29 -6.69 -4.49 8.71
N GLY A 30 -5.43 -4.23 8.38
CA GLY A 30 -4.39 -5.23 8.32
C GLY A 30 -3.83 -5.53 9.72
N SER A 31 -3.21 -6.69 9.88
CA SER A 31 -2.55 -7.08 11.14
C SER A 31 -1.03 -6.94 11.00
N PHE A 32 -0.54 -5.71 11.08
CA PHE A 32 0.91 -5.48 11.08
C PHE A 32 1.56 -6.01 12.36
N ASN A 33 2.60 -6.82 12.20
CA ASN A 33 3.41 -7.32 13.29
C ASN A 33 4.90 -7.09 13.02
N LYS A 34 5.58 -6.35 13.92
CA LYS A 34 6.98 -5.97 13.76
C LYS A 34 7.95 -7.17 13.68
N SER A 35 7.68 -8.24 14.40
CA SER A 35 8.51 -9.46 14.37
C SER A 35 8.29 -10.22 13.05
N SER A 36 7.03 -10.38 12.64
CA SER A 36 6.66 -10.95 11.35
C SER A 36 7.19 -10.13 10.18
N TYR A 37 7.18 -8.79 10.28
CA TYR A 37 7.78 -7.91 9.28
C TYR A 37 9.29 -8.17 9.10
N ARG A 38 10.04 -8.27 10.20
CA ARG A 38 11.49 -8.55 10.14
C ARG A 38 11.80 -9.92 9.52
N PHE A 39 10.97 -10.93 9.83
CA PHE A 39 11.09 -12.26 9.24
C PHE A 39 10.69 -12.25 7.76
N ALA A 40 9.54 -11.66 7.42
CA ALA A 40 9.08 -11.50 6.04
C ALA A 40 10.12 -10.78 5.18
N LYS A 41 10.74 -9.73 5.71
CA LYS A 41 11.83 -9.00 5.07
C LYS A 41 12.96 -9.92 4.61
N ARG A 42 13.46 -10.82 5.47
CA ARG A 42 14.53 -11.77 5.14
C ARG A 42 14.10 -12.77 4.06
N ILE A 43 12.91 -13.34 4.20
CA ILE A 43 12.38 -14.32 3.24
C ILE A 43 12.08 -13.67 1.89
N THR A 44 11.50 -12.48 1.88
CA THR A 44 11.19 -11.77 0.63
C THR A 44 12.48 -11.48 -0.14
N THR A 45 13.52 -10.99 0.52
CA THR A 45 14.82 -10.73 -0.12
C THR A 45 15.41 -12.02 -0.71
N PHE A 46 15.44 -13.11 0.07
CA PHE A 46 15.97 -14.39 -0.38
C PHE A 46 15.11 -15.03 -1.49
N GLY A 47 13.78 -15.05 -1.32
CA GLY A 47 12.86 -15.62 -2.30
C GLY A 47 12.80 -14.84 -3.60
N PHE A 48 12.90 -13.51 -3.53
CA PHE A 48 12.92 -12.65 -4.70
C PHE A 48 14.22 -12.81 -5.49
N ALA A 49 15.38 -12.89 -4.80
CA ALA A 49 16.65 -13.22 -5.43
C ALA A 49 16.60 -14.56 -6.17
N ARG A 50 16.01 -15.58 -5.53
CA ARG A 50 15.81 -16.90 -6.15
C ARG A 50 14.90 -16.87 -7.37
N LEU A 51 13.80 -16.11 -7.30
CA LEU A 51 12.84 -15.97 -8.39
C LEU A 51 13.49 -15.32 -9.62
N LEU A 52 14.23 -14.22 -9.43
CA LEU A 52 14.94 -13.52 -10.50
C LEU A 52 16.05 -14.41 -11.12
N ASN A 53 16.81 -15.11 -10.28
CA ASN A 53 17.84 -16.03 -10.75
C ASN A 53 17.25 -17.23 -11.51
N ALA A 54 16.11 -17.78 -11.07
CA ALA A 54 15.43 -18.88 -11.74
C ALA A 54 14.87 -18.47 -13.12
N ALA A 55 14.43 -17.25 -13.28
CA ALA A 55 13.95 -16.73 -14.56
C ALA A 55 15.08 -16.59 -15.61
N ARG A 56 16.33 -16.43 -15.17
CA ARG A 56 17.50 -16.21 -16.04
C ARG A 56 18.20 -17.50 -16.48
N VAL A 57 18.11 -18.57 -15.70
CA VAL A 57 18.82 -19.84 -15.97
C VAL A 57 17.80 -20.96 -16.18
N LYS A 58 17.70 -21.46 -17.41
CA LYS A 58 16.88 -22.64 -17.73
C LYS A 58 17.55 -23.88 -17.13
N GLY A 59 16.97 -24.41 -16.03
CA GLY A 59 17.33 -25.70 -15.48
C GLY A 59 17.63 -25.76 -13.98
N PHE A 60 17.55 -26.95 -13.40
CA PHE A 60 17.73 -27.26 -11.98
C PHE A 60 19.11 -26.87 -11.39
N LYS A 61 20.13 -26.75 -12.23
CA LYS A 61 21.49 -26.32 -11.82
C LYS A 61 21.57 -24.86 -11.35
N SER A 62 20.54 -24.04 -11.63
CA SER A 62 20.48 -22.63 -11.21
C SER A 62 20.30 -22.45 -9.69
N ILE A 63 19.85 -23.48 -9.00
CA ILE A 63 19.58 -23.42 -7.55
C ILE A 63 20.89 -23.28 -6.75
N PHE A 64 22.01 -23.75 -7.31
CA PHE A 64 23.36 -23.74 -6.71
C PHE A 64 24.33 -22.78 -7.39
N SER A 65 23.92 -22.05 -8.45
CA SER A 65 24.79 -21.06 -9.08
C SER A 65 25.01 -19.85 -8.17
N ARG A 66 26.21 -19.23 -8.30
CA ARG A 66 26.66 -18.05 -7.57
C ARG A 66 25.52 -17.05 -7.47
N GLN A 67 25.15 -16.69 -6.26
CA GLN A 67 24.10 -15.72 -5.96
C GLN A 67 24.48 -14.37 -6.62
N LEU A 68 23.86 -14.05 -7.75
CA LEU A 68 23.88 -12.69 -8.26
C LEU A 68 23.16 -11.84 -7.21
N ASP A 69 23.82 -10.80 -6.74
CA ASP A 69 23.22 -9.90 -5.78
C ASP A 69 21.99 -9.23 -6.45
N LEU A 70 20.90 -9.08 -5.72
CA LEU A 70 19.72 -8.35 -6.21
C LEU A 70 20.06 -6.93 -6.65
N GLN A 71 21.10 -6.36 -6.04
CA GLN A 71 21.63 -5.04 -6.37
C GLN A 71 22.19 -4.96 -7.80
N ASP A 72 22.70 -6.06 -8.33
CA ASP A 72 23.22 -6.13 -9.71
C ASP A 72 22.09 -6.20 -10.76
N GLN A 73 20.87 -6.56 -10.32
CA GLN A 73 19.71 -6.76 -11.20
C GLN A 73 18.67 -5.64 -11.10
N ILE A 74 18.68 -4.87 -10.01
CA ILE A 74 17.71 -3.83 -9.75
C ILE A 74 18.42 -2.48 -9.70
N HIS A 75 18.20 -1.68 -10.71
CA HIS A 75 18.75 -0.34 -10.79
C HIS A 75 17.73 0.68 -10.31
N VAL A 76 18.03 1.37 -9.21
CA VAL A 76 17.23 2.48 -8.70
C VAL A 76 17.80 3.77 -9.25
N VAL A 77 17.05 4.41 -10.16
CA VAL A 77 17.45 5.65 -10.84
C VAL A 77 16.59 6.80 -10.31
N GLY A 78 17.17 7.98 -10.21
CA GLY A 78 16.51 9.19 -9.72
C GLY A 78 17.16 9.72 -8.44
N GLU A 79 16.33 10.25 -7.52
CA GLU A 79 16.79 10.96 -6.32
C GLU A 79 16.48 10.19 -5.00
N PRO A 80 17.09 9.01 -4.77
CA PRO A 80 16.78 8.20 -3.58
C PRO A 80 17.17 8.90 -2.27
N GLU A 81 18.22 9.71 -2.27
CA GLU A 81 18.63 10.49 -1.10
C GLU A 81 17.60 11.58 -0.76
N GLN A 82 17.03 12.22 -1.79
CA GLN A 82 15.96 13.18 -1.60
C GLN A 82 14.72 12.51 -1.01
N LEU A 83 14.35 11.32 -1.48
CA LEU A 83 13.25 10.55 -0.93
C LEU A 83 13.47 10.22 0.56
N ARG A 84 14.70 9.84 0.96
CA ARG A 84 15.06 9.61 2.37
C ARG A 84 14.91 10.87 3.21
N LYS A 85 15.31 12.04 2.68
CA LYS A 85 15.16 13.33 3.37
C LYS A 85 13.67 13.68 3.54
N LEU A 86 12.87 13.55 2.49
CA LEU A 86 11.44 13.82 2.52
C LEU A 86 10.70 12.90 3.53
N ALA A 87 11.07 11.62 3.60
CA ALA A 87 10.50 10.67 4.55
C ALA A 87 10.76 11.03 6.03
N LYS A 88 11.79 11.82 6.33
CA LYS A 88 12.07 12.29 7.70
C LYS A 88 11.22 13.49 8.10
N ILE A 89 10.79 14.31 7.16
CA ILE A 89 10.08 15.56 7.42
C ILE A 89 8.58 15.48 7.15
N GLY A 90 8.11 14.45 6.44
CA GLY A 90 6.70 14.31 6.10
C GLY A 90 6.32 12.88 5.75
N THR A 91 5.09 12.72 5.29
CA THR A 91 4.51 11.45 4.88
C THR A 91 4.67 11.25 3.38
N ILE A 92 5.19 10.09 2.96
CA ILE A 92 5.36 9.75 1.54
C ILE A 92 4.18 8.94 1.03
N VAL A 93 3.69 9.28 -0.15
CA VAL A 93 2.76 8.48 -0.94
C VAL A 93 3.46 8.10 -2.25
N LEU A 94 3.93 6.86 -2.35
CA LEU A 94 4.51 6.34 -3.61
C LEU A 94 3.39 5.97 -4.60
N VAL A 95 3.55 6.40 -5.84
CA VAL A 95 2.57 6.18 -6.91
C VAL A 95 3.24 5.49 -8.10
N PRO A 96 3.47 4.17 -8.02
CA PRO A 96 4.14 3.44 -9.09
C PRO A 96 3.22 3.01 -10.21
N THR A 97 3.79 2.81 -11.40
CA THR A 97 3.15 2.06 -12.47
C THR A 97 2.91 0.61 -12.06
N HIS A 98 1.88 -0.05 -12.64
CA HIS A 98 1.52 -1.41 -12.25
C HIS A 98 1.34 -2.33 -13.46
N PHE A 99 2.36 -3.11 -13.78
CA PHE A 99 2.38 -4.04 -14.90
C PHE A 99 2.30 -5.50 -14.47
N SER A 100 2.87 -5.84 -13.31
CA SER A 100 3.03 -7.21 -12.85
C SER A 100 2.66 -7.41 -11.37
N ASN A 101 2.38 -8.63 -10.97
CA ASN A 101 2.29 -8.99 -9.55
C ASN A 101 3.62 -8.80 -8.80
N LEU A 102 4.73 -8.84 -9.55
CA LEU A 102 6.06 -8.65 -8.98
C LEU A 102 6.31 -7.21 -8.55
N ASP A 103 5.58 -6.23 -9.11
CA ASP A 103 5.79 -4.80 -8.79
C ASP A 103 5.64 -4.51 -7.30
N SER A 104 4.64 -5.10 -6.64
CA SER A 104 4.44 -4.92 -5.21
C SER A 104 5.60 -5.49 -4.39
N ILE A 105 6.17 -6.63 -4.81
CA ILE A 105 7.31 -7.27 -4.15
C ILE A 105 8.58 -6.44 -4.41
N LEU A 106 8.78 -6.01 -5.65
CA LEU A 106 9.91 -5.18 -6.07
C LEU A 106 9.93 -3.85 -5.29
N ILE A 107 8.82 -3.13 -5.27
CA ILE A 107 8.71 -1.87 -4.52
C ILE A 107 8.92 -2.10 -3.02
N GLY A 108 8.36 -3.16 -2.45
CA GLY A 108 8.58 -3.53 -1.05
C GLY A 108 10.07 -3.76 -0.76
N TRP A 109 10.79 -4.42 -1.66
CA TRP A 109 12.23 -4.60 -1.55
C TRP A 109 13.00 -3.28 -1.69
N VAL A 110 12.64 -2.42 -2.67
CA VAL A 110 13.28 -1.11 -2.87
C VAL A 110 13.09 -0.21 -1.64
N ILE A 111 11.87 -0.12 -1.08
CA ILE A 111 11.60 0.62 0.16
C ILE A 111 12.55 0.17 1.27
N GLN A 112 12.72 -1.15 1.41
CA GLN A 112 13.64 -1.72 2.38
C GLN A 112 15.11 -1.42 2.08
N PHE A 113 15.53 -1.56 0.82
CA PHE A 113 16.90 -1.27 0.35
C PHE A 113 17.27 0.18 0.62
N LEU A 114 16.32 1.09 0.42
CA LEU A 114 16.48 2.51 0.73
C LEU A 114 16.47 2.83 2.23
N GLY A 115 16.28 1.84 3.12
CA GLY A 115 16.23 2.05 4.56
C GLY A 115 14.98 2.80 5.04
N LEU A 116 13.94 2.87 4.21
CA LEU A 116 12.67 3.49 4.56
C LEU A 116 11.84 2.59 5.47
N PRO A 117 10.96 3.17 6.31
CA PRO A 117 9.99 2.38 7.09
C PRO A 117 9.01 1.64 6.16
N PRO A 118 8.28 0.62 6.68
CA PRO A 118 7.27 -0.06 5.88
C PRO A 118 6.16 0.90 5.44
N PHE A 119 5.71 0.74 4.20
CA PHE A 119 4.60 1.48 3.64
C PHE A 119 3.32 0.66 3.75
N ILE A 120 2.21 1.30 4.08
CA ILE A 120 0.90 0.68 4.01
C ILE A 120 0.40 0.69 2.56
N TYR A 121 -0.40 -0.31 2.18
CA TYR A 121 -1.01 -0.37 0.85
C TYR A 121 -2.27 -1.23 0.83
N GLY A 122 -3.19 -0.90 -0.07
CA GLY A 122 -4.42 -1.66 -0.26
C GLY A 122 -4.19 -2.91 -1.08
N ALA A 123 -4.47 -4.07 -0.52
CA ALA A 123 -4.38 -5.36 -1.20
C ALA A 123 -5.75 -6.01 -1.38
N GLY A 124 -6.03 -6.50 -2.59
CA GLY A 124 -7.29 -7.19 -2.89
C GLY A 124 -7.47 -8.47 -2.07
N LEU A 125 -8.69 -8.75 -1.62
CA LEU A 125 -9.01 -9.92 -0.78
C LEU A 125 -8.58 -11.25 -1.38
N ASN A 126 -8.55 -11.38 -2.70
CA ASN A 126 -8.10 -12.59 -3.38
C ASN A 126 -6.65 -13.00 -3.03
N LEU A 127 -5.81 -12.04 -2.69
CA LEU A 127 -4.42 -12.28 -2.28
C LEU A 127 -4.34 -12.88 -0.86
N PHE A 128 -5.35 -12.65 -0.03
CA PHE A 128 -5.41 -13.17 1.34
C PHE A 128 -5.97 -14.61 1.41
N ASN A 129 -6.49 -15.17 0.32
CA ASN A 129 -6.99 -16.54 0.27
C ASN A 129 -5.85 -17.59 0.33
N ILE A 130 -4.62 -17.22 -0.02
CA ILE A 130 -3.45 -18.07 0.08
C ILE A 130 -2.75 -17.78 1.40
N LYS A 131 -2.77 -18.71 2.36
CA LYS A 131 -2.28 -18.51 3.73
C LYS A 131 -0.88 -17.92 3.82
N ILE A 132 0.06 -18.43 3.01
CA ILE A 132 1.44 -17.93 2.99
C ILE A 132 1.47 -16.48 2.50
N LEU A 133 0.76 -16.18 1.40
CA LEU A 133 0.70 -14.85 0.84
C LEU A 133 0.00 -13.87 1.79
N ALA A 134 -1.10 -14.30 2.43
CA ALA A 134 -1.80 -13.52 3.45
C ALA A 134 -0.89 -13.15 4.63
N TYR A 135 -0.06 -14.09 5.10
CA TYR A 135 0.93 -13.81 6.15
C TYR A 135 1.91 -12.72 5.73
N PHE A 136 2.48 -12.81 4.52
CA PHE A 136 3.40 -11.79 4.00
C PHE A 136 2.72 -10.46 3.80
N MET A 137 1.54 -10.43 3.20
CA MET A 137 0.79 -9.20 2.94
C MET A 137 0.47 -8.45 4.24
N ASN A 138 -0.06 -9.17 5.25
CA ASN A 138 -0.32 -8.58 6.56
C ASN A 138 0.96 -8.05 7.21
N SER A 139 2.06 -8.81 7.13
CA SER A 139 3.34 -8.43 7.74
C SER A 139 3.98 -7.21 7.08
N LEU A 140 3.68 -6.98 5.79
CA LEU A 140 4.20 -5.85 5.01
C LEU A 140 3.32 -4.60 5.08
N GLY A 141 2.29 -4.57 5.95
CA GLY A 141 1.44 -3.39 6.13
C GLY A 141 0.26 -3.30 5.15
N ALA A 142 -0.11 -4.41 4.51
CA ALA A 142 -1.28 -4.42 3.65
C ALA A 142 -2.58 -4.32 4.45
N TYR A 143 -3.47 -3.43 4.04
CA TYR A 143 -4.87 -3.45 4.46
C TYR A 143 -5.73 -4.11 3.38
N LYS A 144 -6.87 -4.67 3.80
CA LYS A 144 -7.73 -5.48 2.92
C LYS A 144 -8.69 -4.60 2.13
N LEU A 145 -8.76 -4.85 0.83
CA LEU A 145 -9.62 -4.11 -0.09
C LEU A 145 -10.55 -5.09 -0.83
N ASP A 146 -11.85 -5.02 -0.54
CA ASP A 146 -12.86 -5.76 -1.30
C ASP A 146 -13.38 -4.92 -2.48
N ARG A 147 -12.83 -5.17 -3.67
CA ARG A 147 -13.20 -4.45 -4.90
C ARG A 147 -14.63 -4.71 -5.37
N ARG A 148 -15.32 -5.71 -4.80
CA ARG A 148 -16.71 -6.04 -5.13
C ARG A 148 -17.69 -5.17 -4.34
N LYS A 149 -17.26 -4.67 -3.19
CA LYS A 149 -18.08 -3.79 -2.35
C LYS A 149 -18.14 -2.39 -2.97
N LYS A 150 -19.34 -1.99 -3.36
CA LYS A 150 -19.65 -0.66 -3.90
C LYS A 150 -20.52 0.15 -2.94
N ASN A 151 -20.78 -0.36 -1.73
CA ASN A 151 -21.57 0.30 -0.72
C ASN A 151 -20.90 1.63 -0.31
N PRO A 152 -21.61 2.77 -0.32
CA PRO A 152 -21.03 4.08 0.03
C PRO A 152 -20.39 4.10 1.41
N ILE A 153 -21.01 3.49 2.43
CA ILE A 153 -20.45 3.44 3.78
C ILE A 153 -19.10 2.71 3.81
N TYR A 154 -18.98 1.59 3.08
CA TYR A 154 -17.72 0.88 2.95
C TYR A 154 -16.63 1.74 2.27
N LEU A 155 -16.99 2.40 1.17
CA LEU A 155 -16.06 3.23 0.41
C LEU A 155 -15.58 4.44 1.22
N GLU A 156 -16.48 5.10 1.96
CA GLU A 156 -16.13 6.21 2.84
C GLU A 156 -15.29 5.73 4.04
N THR A 157 -15.62 4.57 4.64
CA THR A 157 -14.79 3.97 5.70
C THR A 157 -13.37 3.68 5.19
N LEU A 158 -13.24 3.16 3.97
CA LEU A 158 -11.95 2.87 3.34
C LEU A 158 -11.14 4.15 3.08
N LYS A 159 -11.79 5.22 2.57
CA LYS A 159 -11.15 6.51 2.35
C LYS A 159 -10.70 7.15 3.66
N GLU A 160 -11.57 7.15 4.67
CA GLU A 160 -11.24 7.71 5.97
C GLU A 160 -10.09 6.94 6.64
N TYR A 161 -10.06 5.60 6.52
CA TYR A 161 -8.93 4.79 6.97
C TYR A 161 -7.61 5.23 6.30
N SER A 162 -7.61 5.37 4.98
CA SER A 162 -6.43 5.81 4.22
C SER A 162 -6.00 7.23 4.62
N LYS A 163 -6.95 8.16 4.73
CA LYS A 163 -6.73 9.54 5.16
C LYS A 163 -6.10 9.59 6.55
N ARG A 164 -6.71 8.93 7.55
CA ARG A 164 -6.20 8.89 8.93
C ARG A 164 -4.80 8.31 9.03
N ALA A 165 -4.52 7.23 8.29
CA ALA A 165 -3.20 6.67 8.25
C ALA A 165 -2.14 7.67 7.76
N LEU A 166 -2.46 8.45 6.73
CA LEU A 166 -1.58 9.51 6.22
C LEU A 166 -1.40 10.65 7.24
N GLU A 167 -2.47 11.08 7.91
CA GLU A 167 -2.43 12.08 8.99
C GLU A 167 -1.52 11.63 10.14
N TRP A 168 -1.51 10.34 10.47
CA TRP A 168 -0.62 9.76 11.48
C TRP A 168 0.82 9.53 11.01
N GLY A 169 1.14 9.91 9.78
CA GLY A 169 2.49 9.79 9.23
C GLY A 169 2.82 8.40 8.69
N CYS A 170 1.82 7.54 8.48
CA CYS A 170 2.04 6.24 7.83
C CYS A 170 2.31 6.45 6.34
N HIS A 171 3.53 6.17 5.88
CA HIS A 171 3.82 6.19 4.45
C HIS A 171 2.95 5.20 3.70
N SER A 172 2.52 5.56 2.50
CA SER A 172 1.57 4.78 1.71
C SER A 172 2.09 4.49 0.31
N LEU A 173 1.66 3.34 -0.22
CA LEU A 173 1.89 2.91 -1.60
C LEU A 173 0.55 2.75 -2.30
N PHE A 174 0.37 3.41 -3.42
CA PHE A 174 -0.86 3.39 -4.17
C PHE A 174 -0.61 3.18 -5.67
N PHE A 175 -1.22 2.14 -6.24
CA PHE A 175 -1.19 1.88 -7.68
C PHE A 175 -2.40 2.54 -8.36
N PRO A 176 -2.22 3.67 -9.07
CA PRO A 176 -3.34 4.49 -9.55
C PRO A 176 -4.18 3.82 -10.63
N GLY A 177 -3.62 2.91 -11.41
CA GLY A 177 -4.35 2.12 -12.38
C GLY A 177 -5.35 1.14 -11.77
N GLY A 178 -5.16 0.80 -10.52
CA GLY A 178 -6.04 -0.11 -9.79
C GLY A 178 -6.08 -1.55 -10.29
N THR A 179 -5.66 -1.79 -11.53
CA THR A 179 -5.47 -3.12 -12.14
C THR A 179 -4.15 -3.11 -12.91
N ARG A 180 -3.58 -4.28 -13.14
CA ARG A 180 -2.33 -4.41 -13.91
C ARG A 180 -2.58 -4.17 -15.39
N SER A 181 -1.73 -3.35 -16.02
CA SER A 181 -1.69 -3.21 -17.48
C SER A 181 -0.95 -4.43 -18.06
N ARG A 182 -1.70 -5.40 -18.60
CA ARG A 182 -1.12 -6.60 -19.22
C ARG A 182 -0.47 -6.34 -20.57
N SER A 183 -0.86 -5.27 -21.23
CA SER A 183 -0.35 -4.89 -22.57
C SER A 183 0.90 -4.01 -22.52
N GLY A 184 1.36 -3.61 -21.33
CA GLY A 184 2.43 -2.63 -21.19
C GLY A 184 2.05 -1.20 -21.59
N GLN A 185 0.78 -0.98 -21.95
CA GLN A 185 0.28 0.35 -22.32
C GLN A 185 0.13 1.23 -21.07
N ILE A 186 0.34 2.52 -21.27
CA ILE A 186 0.07 3.54 -20.26
C ILE A 186 -1.43 3.53 -19.95
N GLU A 187 -1.77 3.58 -18.67
CA GLU A 187 -3.15 3.59 -18.22
C GLU A 187 -3.88 4.85 -18.66
N ASN A 188 -4.94 4.70 -19.44
CA ASN A 188 -5.75 5.82 -19.92
C ASN A 188 -6.68 6.41 -18.85
N SER A 189 -6.86 5.71 -17.73
CA SER A 189 -7.77 6.12 -16.64
C SER A 189 -7.18 5.77 -15.29
N LEU A 190 -6.98 6.77 -14.46
CA LEU A 190 -6.46 6.62 -13.10
C LEU A 190 -7.60 6.58 -12.08
N LYS A 191 -7.52 5.66 -11.12
CA LYS A 191 -8.45 5.58 -9.99
C LYS A 191 -7.96 6.47 -8.85
N LEU A 192 -8.38 7.71 -8.86
CA LEU A 192 -7.88 8.74 -7.94
C LEU A 192 -8.53 8.71 -6.55
N GLY A 193 -9.53 7.85 -6.30
CA GLY A 193 -10.28 7.86 -5.05
C GLY A 193 -9.43 7.76 -3.79
N LEU A 194 -8.52 6.78 -3.71
CA LEU A 194 -7.60 6.67 -2.58
C LEU A 194 -6.43 7.66 -2.65
N LEU A 195 -6.00 8.06 -3.85
CA LEU A 195 -4.96 9.09 -3.99
C LEU A 195 -5.50 10.45 -3.53
N GLY A 196 -6.78 10.74 -3.78
CA GLY A 196 -7.46 11.94 -3.31
C GLY A 196 -7.42 12.10 -1.79
N THR A 197 -7.37 10.99 -1.04
CA THR A 197 -7.27 11.03 0.43
C THR A 197 -5.97 11.67 0.91
N ALA A 198 -4.91 11.69 0.10
CA ALA A 198 -3.67 12.41 0.43
C ALA A 198 -3.88 13.93 0.46
N ILE A 199 -4.68 14.46 -0.47
CA ILE A 199 -5.03 15.89 -0.51
C ILE A 199 -5.93 16.24 0.68
N GLU A 200 -6.93 15.39 0.96
CA GLU A 200 -7.85 15.58 2.09
C GLU A 200 -7.09 15.53 3.43
N ALA A 201 -6.18 14.57 3.60
CA ALA A 201 -5.32 14.46 4.77
C ALA A 201 -4.44 15.72 4.94
N GLN A 202 -3.81 16.20 3.86
CA GLN A 202 -3.01 17.42 3.91
C GLN A 202 -3.85 18.63 4.30
N ARG A 203 -5.07 18.77 3.78
CA ARG A 203 -5.99 19.84 4.16
C ARG A 203 -6.37 19.77 5.64
N SER A 204 -6.69 18.59 6.16
CA SER A 204 -6.95 18.39 7.60
C SER A 204 -5.73 18.78 8.44
N LEU A 205 -4.54 18.31 8.09
CA LEU A 205 -3.31 18.65 8.82
C LEU A 205 -3.05 20.16 8.85
N ILE A 206 -3.27 20.87 7.75
CA ILE A 206 -3.12 22.31 7.67
C ILE A 206 -4.20 23.01 8.53
N SER A 207 -5.43 22.52 8.51
CA SER A 207 -6.51 23.06 9.35
C SER A 207 -6.19 22.92 10.84
N ASP A 208 -5.64 21.77 11.24
CA ASP A 208 -5.41 21.44 12.65
C ASP A 208 -4.11 22.03 13.21
N HIS A 209 -3.07 22.15 12.37
CA HIS A 209 -1.70 22.51 12.80
C HIS A 209 -1.13 23.76 12.10
N GLY A 210 -1.84 24.36 11.16
CA GLY A 210 -1.42 25.54 10.42
C GLY A 210 -0.05 25.35 9.75
N LYS A 211 0.87 26.27 10.00
CA LYS A 211 2.24 26.25 9.45
C LYS A 211 3.12 25.09 9.98
N GLN A 212 2.71 24.42 11.06
CA GLN A 212 3.43 23.29 11.64
C GLN A 212 2.95 21.94 11.07
N ALA A 213 1.98 21.95 10.15
CA ALA A 213 1.49 20.75 9.50
C ALA A 213 2.61 20.03 8.76
N LYS A 214 2.77 18.72 9.04
CA LYS A 214 3.73 17.89 8.30
C LYS A 214 3.26 17.74 6.86
N PRO A 215 4.14 17.93 5.86
CA PRO A 215 3.76 17.78 4.46
C PRO A 215 3.52 16.32 4.08
N ILE A 216 2.61 16.12 3.13
CA ILE A 216 2.40 14.84 2.45
C ILE A 216 2.97 14.97 1.04
N PHE A 217 3.94 14.12 0.70
CA PHE A 217 4.62 14.12 -0.58
C PHE A 217 4.11 13.01 -1.48
N ILE A 218 3.59 13.35 -2.65
CA ILE A 218 3.22 12.39 -3.69
C ILE A 218 4.43 12.18 -4.59
N VAL A 219 4.93 10.95 -4.66
CA VAL A 219 6.15 10.60 -5.39
C VAL A 219 5.81 9.58 -6.48
N PRO A 220 5.80 9.98 -7.75
CA PRO A 220 5.62 9.05 -8.86
C PRO A 220 6.84 8.14 -9.02
N VAL A 221 6.59 6.88 -9.36
CA VAL A 221 7.62 5.86 -9.59
C VAL A 221 7.31 5.13 -10.88
N VAL A 222 8.31 4.92 -11.72
CA VAL A 222 8.20 4.11 -12.93
C VAL A 222 8.94 2.80 -12.73
N ILE A 223 8.30 1.68 -13.03
CA ILE A 223 8.89 0.35 -13.00
C ILE A 223 9.06 -0.10 -14.45
N ASN A 224 10.27 -0.45 -14.84
CA ASN A 224 10.59 -1.01 -16.15
C ASN A 224 11.29 -2.36 -15.98
N TYR A 225 10.94 -3.31 -16.85
CA TYR A 225 11.58 -4.60 -16.94
C TYR A 225 12.35 -4.67 -18.26
N GLN A 226 13.67 -4.90 -18.17
CA GLN A 226 14.50 -5.15 -19.34
C GLN A 226 14.74 -6.66 -19.45
N PHE A 227 14.36 -7.24 -20.58
CA PHE A 227 14.70 -8.61 -20.93
C PHE A 227 15.99 -8.59 -21.72
N THR A 228 17.07 -9.11 -21.14
CA THR A 228 18.36 -9.34 -21.79
C THR A 228 18.45 -10.75 -22.34
#